data_fe06f2e5a5231de4ce223a3ad8ed9d37
#
_entry.id   fe06f2e5a5231de4ce223a3ad8ed9d37
#
_cell.length_a   1.000
_cell.length_b   1.000
_cell.length_c   1.000
_cell.angle_alpha   90.00
_cell.angle_beta   90.00
_cell.angle_gamma   90.00
#
_symmetry.space_group_name_H-M   'P 1'
#
loop_
_entity.id
_entity.type
_entity.pdbx_description
1 polymer ?
#
loop_
_entity_poly.entity_id
_entity_poly.type
_entity_poly.pdbx_seq_one_letter_code
_entity_poly.pdbx_strand_id
1 'polypeptide(L)'
;MLTEYKGEIFNIEKRGKKADIWRYTPVDGFRKTDIGRGGIICYEKTVNLKDTKGCFTVAFRAFSDGLAFFVSDVRGNDVVVLTGNATYAKEHGFHEVERPLWIAQITNESFDEFEMIMSNVENGEDTVTKMDWKQMKSAWSRYEEDVNY
;
A
#
# COMPACT_ATOMS: atom_id res chain seq x y z
N MET A 1 -7.26 -0.86 -5.78
CA MET A 1 -7.92 -1.84 -4.91
C MET A 1 -7.38 -3.23 -5.22
N LEU A 2 -7.28 -4.10 -4.24
CA LEU A 2 -6.66 -5.42 -4.36
C LEU A 2 -7.69 -6.54 -4.18
N THR A 3 -7.41 -7.69 -4.74
CA THR A 3 -8.19 -8.92 -4.56
C THR A 3 -7.28 -10.15 -4.52
N GLU A 4 -7.77 -11.25 -3.96
CA GLU A 4 -7.12 -12.56 -4.07
C GLU A 4 -7.73 -13.32 -5.25
N TYR A 5 -6.86 -13.86 -6.11
CA TYR A 5 -7.21 -14.76 -7.19
C TYR A 5 -6.21 -15.91 -7.25
N LYS A 6 -6.72 -17.15 -7.14
CA LYS A 6 -5.90 -18.37 -7.08
C LYS A 6 -4.77 -18.32 -6.02
N GLY A 7 -5.05 -17.76 -4.85
CA GLY A 7 -4.11 -17.65 -3.75
C GLY A 7 -3.07 -16.54 -3.87
N GLU A 8 -3.19 -15.67 -4.86
CA GLU A 8 -2.27 -14.56 -5.08
C GLU A 8 -3.02 -13.22 -5.13
N ILE A 9 -2.34 -12.14 -4.75
CA ILE A 9 -2.92 -10.78 -4.71
C ILE A 9 -2.69 -10.06 -6.03
N PHE A 10 -3.74 -9.45 -6.54
CA PHE A 10 -3.77 -8.65 -7.76
C PHE A 10 -4.51 -7.34 -7.53
N ASN A 11 -4.21 -6.35 -8.36
CA ASN A 11 -5.08 -5.20 -8.54
C ASN A 11 -6.38 -5.64 -9.20
N ILE A 12 -7.48 -4.93 -8.93
CA ILE A 12 -8.79 -5.28 -9.48
C ILE A 12 -9.60 -4.06 -9.89
N GLU A 13 -10.29 -4.18 -11.02
CA GLU A 13 -11.40 -3.32 -11.44
C GLU A 13 -12.61 -4.18 -11.76
N LYS A 14 -13.70 -3.96 -11.04
CA LYS A 14 -14.94 -4.72 -11.22
C LYS A 14 -15.76 -4.19 -12.39
N ARG A 15 -16.28 -5.10 -13.21
CA ARG A 15 -17.17 -4.79 -14.35
C ARG A 15 -18.35 -5.75 -14.37
N GLY A 16 -19.36 -5.48 -13.56
CA GLY A 16 -20.52 -6.34 -13.44
C GLY A 16 -20.16 -7.73 -12.89
N LYS A 17 -20.37 -8.79 -13.69
CA LYS A 17 -20.03 -10.18 -13.32
C LYS A 17 -18.60 -10.58 -13.65
N LYS A 18 -17.83 -9.67 -14.27
CA LYS A 18 -16.43 -9.84 -14.62
C LYS A 18 -15.58 -8.88 -13.82
N ALA A 19 -14.29 -9.14 -13.79
CA ALA A 19 -13.29 -8.24 -13.25
C ALA A 19 -12.02 -8.29 -14.09
N ASP A 20 -11.38 -7.16 -14.26
CA ASP A 20 -10.03 -7.09 -14.78
C ASP A 20 -9.07 -7.10 -13.60
N ILE A 21 -8.15 -8.05 -13.59
CA ILE A 21 -7.09 -8.17 -12.58
C ILE A 21 -5.73 -8.00 -13.22
N TRP A 22 -4.81 -7.34 -12.54
CA TRP A 22 -3.49 -7.08 -13.10
C TRP A 22 -2.39 -6.96 -12.05
N ARG A 23 -1.15 -7.05 -12.53
CA ARG A 23 0.09 -6.71 -11.83
C ARG A 23 1.04 -5.98 -12.76
N TYR A 24 2.01 -5.28 -12.18
CA TYR A 24 3.08 -4.62 -12.94
C TYR A 24 4.25 -5.55 -13.26
N THR A 25 4.24 -6.77 -12.75
CA THR A 25 5.21 -7.82 -13.02
C THR A 25 4.61 -8.93 -13.87
N PRO A 26 5.39 -9.65 -14.69
CA PRO A 26 4.89 -10.74 -15.52
C PRO A 26 4.14 -11.81 -14.73
N VAL A 27 3.02 -12.27 -15.29
CA VAL A 27 2.20 -13.37 -14.75
C VAL A 27 1.84 -14.30 -15.90
N ASP A 28 2.04 -15.59 -15.71
CA ASP A 28 1.69 -16.60 -16.71
C ASP A 28 0.19 -16.56 -17.05
N GLY A 29 -0.11 -16.56 -18.35
CA GLY A 29 -1.49 -16.51 -18.85
C GLY A 29 -2.13 -15.13 -18.83
N PHE A 30 -1.42 -14.07 -18.40
CA PHE A 30 -1.88 -12.70 -18.44
C PHE A 30 -1.33 -11.98 -19.67
N ARG A 31 -2.14 -11.11 -20.23
CA ARG A 31 -1.78 -10.32 -21.41
C ARG A 31 -0.99 -9.07 -20.99
N LYS A 32 0.17 -8.88 -21.60
CA LYS A 32 0.91 -7.62 -21.49
C LYS A 32 0.13 -6.49 -22.18
N THR A 33 -0.08 -5.39 -21.50
CA THR A 33 -0.70 -4.20 -22.05
C THR A 33 0.08 -2.94 -21.68
N ASP A 34 0.22 -2.05 -22.66
CA ASP A 34 0.88 -0.75 -22.53
C ASP A 34 -0.10 0.43 -22.60
N ILE A 35 -1.37 0.14 -22.87
CA ILE A 35 -2.45 1.13 -23.04
C ILE A 35 -3.33 1.20 -21.76
N GLY A 36 -2.98 0.53 -20.72
CA GLY A 36 -3.88 0.38 -19.61
C GLY A 36 -3.78 1.53 -18.62
N ARG A 37 -3.48 1.33 -17.49
CA ARG A 37 -3.43 2.04 -16.24
C ARG A 37 -2.45 3.23 -16.25
N GLY A 38 -2.82 4.34 -16.92
CA GLY A 38 -1.99 5.54 -16.97
C GLY A 38 -0.76 5.45 -17.88
N GLY A 39 -0.75 4.54 -18.86
CA GLY A 39 0.39 4.34 -19.78
C GLY A 39 1.51 3.49 -19.21
N ILE A 40 1.32 2.88 -18.06
CA ILE A 40 2.27 1.96 -17.43
C ILE A 40 2.05 0.55 -17.95
N ILE A 41 3.14 -0.17 -18.26
CA ILE A 41 3.06 -1.57 -18.68
C ILE A 41 2.56 -2.42 -17.52
N CYS A 42 1.50 -3.17 -17.75
CA CYS A 42 0.96 -4.15 -16.81
C CYS A 42 0.60 -5.46 -17.50
N TYR A 43 0.33 -6.47 -16.70
CA TYR A 43 -0.09 -7.81 -17.15
C TYR A 43 -1.49 -8.05 -16.60
N GLU A 44 -2.46 -8.17 -17.50
CA GLU A 44 -3.89 -8.13 -17.22
C GLU A 44 -4.60 -9.39 -17.67
N LYS A 45 -5.61 -9.79 -16.94
CA LYS A 45 -6.54 -10.85 -17.29
C LYS A 45 -7.96 -10.50 -16.86
N THR A 46 -8.93 -10.76 -17.74
CA THR A 46 -10.34 -10.68 -17.38
C THR A 46 -10.79 -12.02 -16.80
N VAL A 47 -11.37 -12.02 -15.63
CA VAL A 47 -11.83 -13.20 -14.90
C VAL A 47 -13.29 -13.05 -14.48
N ASN A 48 -13.92 -14.13 -14.05
CA ASN A 48 -15.24 -14.03 -13.42
C ASN A 48 -15.08 -13.43 -12.01
N LEU A 49 -15.92 -12.48 -11.66
CA LEU A 49 -15.86 -11.84 -10.34
C LEU A 49 -15.98 -12.86 -9.19
N LYS A 50 -16.80 -13.93 -9.38
CA LYS A 50 -16.95 -15.01 -8.39
C LYS A 50 -15.67 -15.80 -8.11
N ASP A 51 -14.68 -15.75 -8.99
CA ASP A 51 -13.39 -16.43 -8.83
C ASP A 51 -12.36 -15.58 -8.06
N THR A 52 -12.72 -14.34 -7.75
CA THR A 52 -11.94 -13.44 -6.91
C THR A 52 -12.46 -13.46 -5.47
N LYS A 53 -11.57 -13.25 -4.51
CA LYS A 53 -11.92 -13.23 -3.09
C LYS A 53 -11.57 -11.90 -2.46
N GLY A 54 -12.61 -11.22 -1.97
CA GLY A 54 -12.48 -9.97 -1.24
C GLY A 54 -12.04 -8.79 -2.08
N CYS A 55 -12.09 -7.65 -1.46
CA CYS A 55 -11.55 -6.38 -1.95
C CYS A 55 -10.77 -5.75 -0.82
N PHE A 56 -9.50 -5.41 -1.06
CA PHE A 56 -8.60 -4.96 -0.01
C PHE A 56 -7.97 -3.62 -0.37
N THR A 57 -7.71 -2.83 0.67
CA THR A 57 -6.79 -1.71 0.63
C THR A 57 -5.57 -2.04 1.46
N VAL A 58 -4.46 -1.36 1.21
CA VAL A 58 -3.23 -1.55 1.95
C VAL A 58 -2.76 -0.23 2.53
N ALA A 59 -2.27 -0.26 3.77
CA ALA A 59 -1.62 0.87 4.41
C ALA A 59 -0.39 0.38 5.18
N PHE A 60 0.58 1.27 5.37
CA PHE A 60 1.78 0.98 6.16
C PHE A 60 1.88 1.97 7.30
N ARG A 61 2.35 1.49 8.44
CA ARG A 61 2.67 2.30 9.61
C ARG A 61 4.10 2.06 10.05
N ALA A 62 4.73 3.13 10.53
CA ALA A 62 6.02 3.09 11.20
C ALA A 62 5.83 3.50 12.66
N PHE A 63 6.53 2.86 13.57
CA PHE A 63 6.42 3.09 15.01
C PHE A 63 7.72 3.61 15.58
N SER A 64 7.63 4.63 16.39
CA SER A 64 8.74 5.18 17.17
C SER A 64 8.23 5.62 18.55
N ASP A 65 8.86 5.13 19.62
CA ASP A 65 8.52 5.48 21.02
C ASP A 65 7.01 5.33 21.35
N GLY A 66 6.38 4.28 20.83
CA GLY A 66 4.96 4.00 21.00
C GLY A 66 4.02 4.83 20.16
N LEU A 67 4.53 5.72 19.30
CA LEU A 67 3.75 6.52 18.37
C LEU A 67 3.70 5.86 16.99
N ALA A 68 2.53 5.87 16.37
CA ALA A 68 2.31 5.33 15.03
C ALA A 68 2.19 6.46 14.01
N PHE A 69 2.88 6.29 12.87
CA PHE A 69 2.82 7.22 11.74
C PHE A 69 2.40 6.47 10.49
N PHE A 70 1.54 7.07 9.67
CA PHE A 70 1.28 6.55 8.34
C PHE A 70 2.48 6.78 7.43
N VAL A 71 2.81 5.78 6.63
CA VAL A 71 3.86 5.86 5.61
C VAL A 71 3.25 6.28 4.29
N SER A 72 3.74 7.38 3.71
CA SER A 72 3.28 7.88 2.41
C SER A 72 4.24 7.55 1.27
N ASP A 73 5.52 7.29 1.57
CA ASP A 73 6.53 6.93 0.58
C ASP A 73 7.74 6.26 1.23
N VAL A 74 8.51 5.55 0.43
CA VAL A 74 9.81 4.98 0.80
C VAL A 74 10.83 5.44 -0.23
N ARG A 75 11.86 6.14 0.24
CA ARG A 75 12.91 6.72 -0.61
C ARG A 75 14.29 6.22 -0.17
N GLY A 76 14.80 5.19 -0.85
CA GLY A 76 16.06 4.56 -0.48
C GLY A 76 15.96 3.91 0.90
N ASN A 77 16.72 4.43 1.86
CA ASN A 77 16.69 3.99 3.27
C ASN A 77 15.85 4.90 4.17
N ASP A 78 15.14 5.85 3.59
CA ASP A 78 14.28 6.79 4.30
C ASP A 78 12.81 6.44 4.12
N VAL A 79 12.02 6.82 5.12
CA VAL A 79 10.57 6.67 5.14
C VAL A 79 9.94 8.06 5.18
N VAL A 80 9.00 8.32 4.30
CA VAL A 80 8.20 9.54 4.36
C VAL A 80 6.95 9.25 5.17
N VAL A 81 6.83 9.90 6.31
CA VAL A 81 5.75 9.65 7.27
C VAL A 81 4.87 10.88 7.47
N LEU A 82 3.62 10.62 7.82
CA LEU A 82 2.57 11.60 8.04
C LEU A 82 2.10 11.54 9.49
N THR A 83 1.81 12.71 10.07
CA THR A 83 1.14 12.81 11.37
C THR A 83 0.11 13.94 11.38
N GLY A 84 -0.99 13.73 12.10
CA GLY A 84 -1.96 14.77 12.42
C GLY A 84 -1.66 15.50 13.74
N ASN A 85 -0.63 15.07 14.47
CA ASN A 85 -0.24 15.67 15.74
C ASN A 85 0.65 16.89 15.50
N ALA A 86 0.06 18.09 15.48
CA ALA A 86 0.77 19.33 15.22
C ALA A 86 1.86 19.63 16.26
N THR A 87 1.64 19.32 17.52
CA THR A 87 2.62 19.55 18.57
C THR A 87 3.86 18.69 18.36
N TYR A 88 3.67 17.40 18.16
CA TYR A 88 4.75 16.48 17.85
C TYR A 88 5.51 16.90 16.58
N ALA A 89 4.75 17.23 15.53
CA ALA A 89 5.33 17.61 14.24
C ALA A 89 6.24 18.84 14.34
N LYS A 90 5.83 19.86 15.07
CA LYS A 90 6.63 21.09 15.28
C LYS A 90 7.90 20.83 16.08
N GLU A 91 7.81 19.98 17.09
CA GLU A 91 8.96 19.61 17.94
C GLU A 91 10.01 18.76 17.22
N HIS A 92 9.58 18.00 16.18
CA HIS A 92 10.43 17.04 15.46
C HIS A 92 10.76 17.46 14.02
N GLY A 93 10.50 18.71 13.65
CA GLY A 93 10.90 19.25 12.35
C GLY A 93 10.08 18.78 11.16
N PHE A 94 8.86 18.35 11.38
CA PHE A 94 7.92 18.03 10.30
C PHE A 94 7.47 19.30 9.59
N HIS A 95 7.16 19.17 8.30
CA HIS A 95 6.61 20.24 7.48
C HIS A 95 5.10 20.10 7.34
N GLU A 96 4.37 21.21 7.49
CA GLU A 96 2.93 21.25 7.24
C GLU A 96 2.68 21.20 5.73
N VAL A 97 1.89 20.24 5.30
CA VAL A 97 1.50 20.08 3.88
C VAL A 97 0.09 20.63 3.68
N GLU A 98 -0.85 20.17 4.51
CA GLU A 98 -2.25 20.54 4.51
C GLU A 98 -2.77 20.34 5.92
N ARG A 99 -3.52 21.31 6.44
CA ARG A 99 -4.05 21.15 7.81
C ARG A 99 -5.07 20.02 7.87
N PRO A 100 -4.96 19.09 8.83
CA PRO A 100 -3.99 19.00 9.93
C PRO A 100 -2.78 18.08 9.64
N LEU A 101 -2.33 17.97 8.40
CA LEU A 101 -1.35 16.97 7.97
C LEU A 101 0.06 17.54 7.92
N TRP A 102 0.98 16.86 8.59
CA TRP A 102 2.41 17.16 8.64
C TRP A 102 3.21 15.99 8.09
N ILE A 103 4.28 16.28 7.34
CA ILE A 103 5.11 15.30 6.67
C ILE A 103 6.59 15.44 7.06
N ALA A 104 7.29 14.32 7.16
CA ALA A 104 8.75 14.29 7.32
C ALA A 104 9.35 13.08 6.60
N GLN A 105 10.55 13.25 6.08
CA GLN A 105 11.38 12.16 5.58
C GLN A 105 12.41 11.81 6.66
N ILE A 106 12.36 10.57 7.16
CA ILE A 106 13.12 10.11 8.31
C ILE A 106 13.82 8.79 7.97
N THR A 107 15.06 8.61 8.43
CA THR A 107 15.76 7.34 8.23
C THR A 107 14.99 6.18 8.86
N ASN A 108 15.00 5.02 8.20
CA ASN A 108 14.35 3.82 8.71
C ASN A 108 14.83 3.41 10.11
N GLU A 109 16.07 3.71 10.45
CA GLU A 109 16.69 3.37 11.73
C GLU A 109 16.07 4.09 12.94
N SER A 110 15.31 5.18 12.68
CA SER A 110 14.58 5.91 13.73
C SER A 110 13.29 5.23 14.16
N PHE A 111 12.89 4.16 13.49
CA PHE A 111 11.67 3.41 13.78
C PHE A 111 12.00 2.05 14.39
N ASP A 112 11.20 1.67 15.40
CA ASP A 112 11.36 0.40 16.12
C ASP A 112 10.74 -0.77 15.36
N GLU A 113 9.64 -0.50 14.65
CA GLU A 113 8.82 -1.51 14.00
C GLU A 113 8.03 -0.90 12.86
N PHE A 114 7.67 -1.75 11.89
CA PHE A 114 6.76 -1.40 10.82
C PHE A 114 5.58 -2.37 10.80
N GLU A 115 4.46 -1.92 10.26
CA GLU A 115 3.29 -2.77 10.03
C GLU A 115 2.71 -2.53 8.63
N MET A 116 2.24 -3.60 8.02
CA MET A 116 1.35 -3.53 6.88
C MET A 116 -0.07 -3.88 7.33
N ILE A 117 -1.03 -3.06 6.97
CA ILE A 117 -2.44 -3.27 7.27
C ILE A 117 -3.15 -3.52 5.95
N MET A 118 -3.73 -4.70 5.82
CA MET A 118 -4.59 -5.03 4.70
C MET A 118 -6.04 -5.05 5.19
N SER A 119 -6.84 -4.10 4.72
CA SER A 119 -8.23 -3.93 5.15
C SER A 119 -9.18 -4.49 4.10
N ASN A 120 -10.05 -5.40 4.53
CA ASN A 120 -11.12 -5.90 3.68
C ASN A 120 -12.23 -4.84 3.61
N VAL A 121 -12.46 -4.30 2.42
CA VAL A 121 -13.43 -3.21 2.20
C VAL A 121 -14.87 -3.67 2.37
N GLU A 122 -15.14 -4.96 2.17
CA GLU A 122 -16.51 -5.52 2.22
C GLU A 122 -16.99 -5.74 3.64
N ASN A 123 -16.12 -6.19 4.55
CA ASN A 123 -16.49 -6.49 5.95
C ASN A 123 -15.77 -5.63 7.00
N GLY A 124 -14.83 -4.78 6.58
CA GLY A 124 -14.08 -3.90 7.48
C GLY A 124 -13.03 -4.60 8.34
N GLU A 125 -12.73 -5.87 8.08
CA GLU A 125 -11.71 -6.60 8.83
C GLU A 125 -10.30 -6.22 8.37
N ASP A 126 -9.43 -5.98 9.34
CA ASP A 126 -8.02 -5.68 9.12
C ASP A 126 -7.15 -6.89 9.41
N THR A 127 -6.18 -7.13 8.52
CA THR A 127 -5.08 -8.05 8.78
C THR A 127 -3.81 -7.22 8.95
N VAL A 128 -3.19 -7.33 10.12
CA VAL A 128 -1.97 -6.58 10.47
C VAL A 128 -0.78 -7.52 10.45
N THR A 129 0.23 -7.17 9.68
CA THR A 129 1.49 -7.91 9.59
C THR A 129 2.63 -7.04 10.10
N LYS A 130 3.28 -7.48 11.18
CA LYS A 130 4.48 -6.83 11.72
C LYS A 130 5.68 -7.15 10.83
N MET A 131 6.52 -6.15 10.59
CA MET A 131 7.64 -6.24 9.65
C MET A 131 8.87 -5.55 10.20
N ASP A 132 10.04 -6.09 9.86
CA ASP A 132 11.29 -5.35 9.92
C ASP A 132 11.44 -4.44 8.69
N TRP A 133 12.50 -3.65 8.64
CA TRP A 133 12.73 -2.73 7.52
C TRP A 133 12.86 -3.44 6.17
N LYS A 134 13.55 -4.55 6.12
CA LYS A 134 13.75 -5.33 4.88
C LYS A 134 12.43 -5.86 4.33
N GLN A 135 11.59 -6.41 5.20
CA GLN A 135 10.26 -6.91 4.85
C GLN A 135 9.35 -5.76 4.41
N MET A 136 9.37 -4.64 5.14
CA MET A 136 8.61 -3.45 4.82
C MET A 136 8.97 -2.88 3.44
N LYS A 137 10.25 -2.74 3.15
CA LYS A 137 10.74 -2.24 1.86
C LYS A 137 10.31 -3.13 0.71
N SER A 138 10.37 -4.46 0.89
CA SER A 138 9.89 -5.44 -0.09
C SER A 138 8.38 -5.35 -0.31
N ALA A 139 7.60 -5.26 0.75
CA ALA A 139 6.14 -5.12 0.68
C ALA A 139 5.74 -3.78 0.05
N TRP A 140 6.43 -2.69 0.38
CA TRP A 140 6.22 -1.39 -0.24
C TRP A 140 6.38 -1.45 -1.76
N SER A 141 7.48 -2.01 -2.24
CA SER A 141 7.74 -2.15 -3.69
C SER A 141 6.64 -2.93 -4.41
N ARG A 142 5.99 -3.84 -3.71
CA ARG A 142 4.88 -4.63 -4.27
C ARG A 142 3.56 -3.86 -4.33
N TYR A 143 3.27 -3.03 -3.32
CA TYR A 143 1.95 -2.44 -3.11
C TYR A 143 1.91 -0.92 -3.19
N GLU A 144 3.01 -0.24 -3.50
CA GLU A 144 3.12 1.22 -3.45
C GLU A 144 2.02 1.96 -4.21
N GLU A 145 1.58 1.42 -5.35
CA GLU A 145 0.52 2.01 -6.17
C GLU A 145 -0.89 1.88 -5.55
N ASP A 146 -1.04 1.02 -4.55
CA ASP A 146 -2.32 0.72 -3.90
C ASP A 146 -2.39 1.19 -2.45
N VAL A 147 -1.38 1.91 -1.98
CA VAL A 147 -1.30 2.38 -0.59
C VAL A 147 -2.32 3.49 -0.35
N ASN A 148 -3.12 3.30 0.69
CA ASN A 148 -4.02 4.29 1.27
C ASN A 148 -3.51 4.75 2.63
N TYR A 149 -3.73 6.03 2.94
CA TYR A 149 -3.40 6.62 4.22
C TYR A 149 -4.31 7.80 4.56
#